data_3d5fb10a59e7dd5db087ed24ce49c00d
#
_entry.id   3d5fb10a59e7dd5db087ed24ce49c00d
#
_cell.length_a   1.000
_cell.length_b   1.000
_cell.length_c   1.000
_cell.angle_alpha   90.00
_cell.angle_beta   90.00
_cell.angle_gamma   90.00
#
_symmetry.space_group_name_H-M   'P 1'
#
loop_
_entity.id
_entity.type
_entity.pdbx_description
1 polymer ?
#
loop_
_entity_poly.entity_id
_entity_poly.type
_entity_poly.pdbx_seq_one_letter_code
_entity_poly.pdbx_strand_id
1 'polypeptide(L)'
;MKTIARAALALAAALAIPALQAKTLVYCSEGSPENFTPALNTTGTSFDAARPVYDKLTQFARGSTQVEPGLAESWTVSPDGKVFTFKLRKGVKFHSGVNGFKPSRELNADDVVFSFERQWKADHPYAKVSGGKYDYFADMGLPDDLQSIEKIDPHTVKITLKRANVTMLANLAMDFASIHSAEYADMLAKANKKEQFDQIP
;
A
#
# COMPACT_ATOMS: atom_id res chain seq x y z
N MET A 1 10.21 49.39 -34.19
CA MET A 1 10.29 48.04 -34.81
C MET A 1 11.28 47.09 -34.12
N LYS A 2 12.46 47.53 -33.65
CA LYS A 2 13.46 46.65 -33.00
C LYS A 2 13.03 46.10 -31.63
N THR A 3 12.19 46.79 -30.87
CA THR A 3 11.69 46.37 -29.55
C THR A 3 10.60 45.29 -29.62
N ILE A 4 9.73 45.35 -30.63
CA ILE A 4 8.65 44.37 -30.87
C ILE A 4 9.22 43.00 -31.31
N ALA A 5 10.27 43.04 -32.14
CA ALA A 5 10.95 41.80 -32.57
C ALA A 5 11.66 41.07 -31.43
N ARG A 6 12.22 41.78 -30.45
CA ARG A 6 12.86 41.18 -29.25
C ARG A 6 11.83 40.57 -28.30
N ALA A 7 10.66 41.17 -28.16
CA ALA A 7 9.57 40.62 -27.33
C ALA A 7 8.96 39.35 -27.95
N ALA A 8 8.81 39.28 -29.26
CA ALA A 8 8.32 38.12 -29.98
C ALA A 8 9.30 36.93 -29.90
N LEU A 9 10.61 37.19 -29.95
CA LEU A 9 11.63 36.13 -29.80
C LEU A 9 11.70 35.56 -28.39
N ALA A 10 11.50 36.39 -27.36
CA ALA A 10 11.45 35.95 -25.98
C ALA A 10 10.20 35.09 -25.67
N LEU A 11 9.05 35.43 -26.29
CA LEU A 11 7.82 34.66 -26.14
C LEU A 11 7.88 33.29 -26.84
N ALA A 12 8.54 33.22 -28.00
CA ALA A 12 8.75 31.96 -28.72
C ALA A 12 9.70 30.97 -27.96
N ALA A 13 10.71 31.49 -27.25
CA ALA A 13 11.60 30.68 -26.43
C ALA A 13 10.90 30.11 -25.16
N ALA A 14 9.90 30.79 -24.62
CA ALA A 14 9.16 30.35 -23.46
C ALA A 14 8.15 29.20 -23.77
N LEU A 15 7.80 28.99 -25.07
CA LEU A 15 6.90 27.92 -25.50
C LEU A 15 7.60 26.61 -25.87
N ALA A 16 8.93 26.58 -25.91
CA ALA A 16 9.70 25.36 -26.11
C ALA A 16 9.91 24.61 -24.79
N ILE A 17 8.81 24.27 -24.09
CA ILE A 17 8.85 23.29 -23.02
C ILE A 17 9.11 21.93 -23.71
N PRO A 18 10.27 21.27 -23.49
CA PRO A 18 10.42 19.92 -23.99
C PRO A 18 9.31 19.08 -23.40
N ALA A 19 8.46 18.54 -24.25
CA ALA A 19 7.49 17.53 -23.84
C ALA A 19 8.31 16.43 -23.18
N LEU A 20 8.26 16.30 -21.85
CA LEU A 20 8.80 15.17 -21.11
C LEU A 20 8.04 13.96 -21.61
N GLN A 21 8.52 13.32 -22.66
CA GLN A 21 8.03 12.02 -23.09
C GLN A 21 8.46 11.00 -22.02
N ALA A 22 7.51 10.56 -21.21
CA ALA A 22 7.71 9.41 -20.35
C ALA A 22 8.14 8.24 -21.23
N LYS A 23 9.35 7.71 -20.99
CA LYS A 23 9.80 6.51 -21.69
C LYS A 23 9.00 5.33 -21.18
N THR A 24 8.47 4.52 -22.08
CA THR A 24 7.82 3.25 -21.74
C THR A 24 8.87 2.28 -21.23
N LEU A 25 8.70 1.78 -20.01
CA LEU A 25 9.45 0.66 -19.49
C LEU A 25 8.75 -0.63 -19.94
N VAL A 26 9.46 -1.48 -20.68
CA VAL A 26 9.01 -2.83 -20.98
C VAL A 26 9.67 -3.78 -20.00
N TYR A 27 8.86 -4.38 -19.14
CA TYR A 27 9.31 -5.39 -18.18
C TYR A 27 8.86 -6.78 -18.66
N CYS A 28 9.82 -7.70 -18.76
CA CYS A 28 9.55 -9.10 -19.10
C CYS A 28 9.69 -9.95 -17.84
N SER A 29 8.67 -10.74 -17.55
CA SER A 29 8.66 -11.70 -16.45
C SER A 29 8.58 -13.13 -16.97
N GLU A 30 8.94 -14.09 -16.14
CA GLU A 30 8.87 -15.54 -16.46
C GLU A 30 7.43 -16.07 -16.57
N GLY A 31 6.43 -15.30 -16.10
CA GLY A 31 5.01 -15.67 -16.16
C GLY A 31 4.11 -14.46 -16.07
N SER A 32 2.81 -14.70 -16.21
CA SER A 32 1.77 -13.68 -15.98
C SER A 32 1.39 -13.61 -14.51
N PRO A 33 1.10 -12.42 -13.96
CA PRO A 33 0.58 -12.28 -12.60
C PRO A 33 -0.81 -12.92 -12.51
N GLU A 34 -1.11 -13.59 -11.39
CA GLU A 34 -2.42 -14.19 -11.11
C GLU A 34 -3.48 -13.11 -10.92
N ASN A 35 -3.12 -12.08 -10.20
CA ASN A 35 -3.89 -10.87 -9.92
C ASN A 35 -2.95 -9.76 -9.43
N PHE A 36 -3.48 -8.58 -9.12
CA PHE A 36 -2.70 -7.43 -8.66
C PHE A 36 -2.84 -7.14 -7.16
N THR A 37 -3.45 -8.05 -6.38
CA THR A 37 -3.60 -7.88 -4.93
C THR A 37 -2.57 -8.69 -4.17
N PRO A 38 -1.51 -8.08 -3.62
CA PRO A 38 -0.41 -8.81 -2.97
C PRO A 38 -0.85 -9.69 -1.81
N ALA A 39 -1.92 -9.31 -1.09
CA ALA A 39 -2.43 -10.07 0.04
C ALA A 39 -2.93 -11.49 -0.33
N LEU A 40 -3.33 -11.70 -1.60
CA LEU A 40 -3.86 -12.97 -2.11
C LEU A 40 -2.83 -13.78 -2.90
N ASN A 41 -1.66 -13.23 -3.17
CA ASN A 41 -0.67 -13.82 -4.05
C ASN A 41 0.37 -14.64 -3.30
N THR A 42 0.93 -15.64 -4.02
CA THR A 42 2.02 -16.49 -3.52
C THR A 42 3.19 -16.57 -4.49
N THR A 43 3.08 -16.02 -5.69
CA THR A 43 4.09 -16.10 -6.75
C THR A 43 4.91 -14.83 -6.88
N GLY A 44 6.21 -14.99 -7.17
CA GLY A 44 7.13 -13.87 -7.39
C GLY A 44 6.69 -12.94 -8.52
N THR A 45 6.18 -13.50 -9.62
CA THR A 45 5.67 -12.72 -10.77
C THR A 45 4.53 -11.78 -10.41
N SER A 46 3.61 -12.24 -9.55
CA SER A 46 2.49 -11.42 -9.06
C SER A 46 2.97 -10.30 -8.13
N PHE A 47 3.93 -10.60 -7.24
CA PHE A 47 4.53 -9.59 -6.37
C PHE A 47 5.31 -8.53 -7.15
N ASP A 48 6.10 -8.94 -8.15
CA ASP A 48 6.87 -8.00 -8.98
C ASP A 48 5.97 -7.02 -9.75
N ALA A 49 4.80 -7.50 -10.21
CA ALA A 49 3.80 -6.65 -10.87
C ALA A 49 3.11 -5.69 -9.89
N ALA A 50 2.91 -6.10 -8.64
CA ALA A 50 2.20 -5.31 -7.63
C ALA A 50 3.08 -4.31 -6.87
N ARG A 51 4.38 -4.61 -6.67
CA ARG A 51 5.33 -3.76 -5.91
C ARG A 51 5.38 -2.29 -6.34
N PRO A 52 5.30 -1.93 -7.64
CA PRO A 52 5.28 -0.53 -8.05
C PRO A 52 4.00 0.23 -7.68
N VAL A 53 2.94 -0.48 -7.28
CA VAL A 53 1.60 0.07 -7.02
C VAL A 53 1.32 0.22 -5.54
N TYR A 54 1.88 -0.67 -4.70
CA TYR A 54 1.54 -0.76 -3.28
C TYR A 54 2.73 -0.45 -2.37
N ASP A 55 2.42 0.22 -1.27
CA ASP A 55 3.34 0.47 -0.17
C ASP A 55 2.94 -0.28 1.11
N LYS A 56 3.89 -0.42 2.03
CA LYS A 56 3.79 -1.17 3.30
C LYS A 56 4.23 -0.29 4.46
N LEU A 57 3.91 -0.68 5.69
CA LEU A 57 4.35 0.06 6.89
C LEU A 57 5.87 0.17 6.97
N THR A 58 6.54 -0.94 6.75
CA THR A 58 8.00 -1.05 6.64
C THR A 58 8.36 -1.60 5.26
N GLN A 59 9.61 -1.47 4.86
CA GLN A 59 10.12 -2.03 3.61
C GLN A 59 11.52 -2.58 3.81
N PHE A 60 12.01 -3.39 2.88
CA PHE A 60 13.41 -3.80 2.86
C PHE A 60 14.24 -2.77 2.10
N ALA A 61 15.42 -2.46 2.62
CA ALA A 61 16.41 -1.70 1.88
C ALA A 61 16.80 -2.46 0.60
N ARG A 62 17.02 -1.74 -0.51
CA ARG A 62 17.30 -2.35 -1.81
C ARG A 62 18.51 -3.28 -1.75
N GLY A 63 18.32 -4.53 -2.19
CA GLY A 63 19.36 -5.56 -2.19
C GLY A 63 19.77 -6.05 -0.80
N SER A 64 18.92 -5.84 0.22
CA SER A 64 19.19 -6.20 1.61
C SER A 64 17.93 -6.76 2.28
N THR A 65 18.12 -7.42 3.42
CA THR A 65 17.05 -7.82 4.35
C THR A 65 16.89 -6.83 5.50
N GLN A 66 17.62 -5.73 5.48
CA GLN A 66 17.49 -4.67 6.49
C GLN A 66 16.15 -3.96 6.34
N VAL A 67 15.40 -3.88 7.45
CA VAL A 67 14.11 -3.18 7.50
C VAL A 67 14.34 -1.68 7.67
N GLU A 68 13.63 -0.90 6.84
CA GLU A 68 13.64 0.56 6.87
C GLU A 68 12.21 1.13 6.83
N PRO A 69 12.01 2.43 7.13
CA PRO A 69 10.73 3.09 7.05
C PRO A 69 10.08 3.02 5.67
N GLY A 70 8.79 2.63 5.63
CA GLY A 70 7.90 2.69 4.46
C GLY A 70 6.83 3.77 4.67
N LEU A 71 5.56 3.37 4.74
CA LEU A 71 4.44 4.26 5.09
C LEU A 71 4.50 4.72 6.55
N ALA A 72 5.11 3.93 7.45
CA ALA A 72 5.49 4.39 8.76
C ALA A 72 6.83 5.13 8.68
N GLU A 73 6.88 6.38 9.14
CA GLU A 73 8.13 7.14 9.24
C GLU A 73 9.00 6.71 10.42
N SER A 74 8.36 6.13 11.44
CA SER A 74 9.02 5.61 12.63
C SER A 74 8.11 4.65 13.39
N TRP A 75 8.71 3.89 14.31
CA TRP A 75 7.99 3.01 15.22
C TRP A 75 8.72 2.84 16.54
N THR A 76 7.98 2.40 17.56
CA THR A 76 8.52 1.94 18.83
C THR A 76 8.08 0.52 19.10
N VAL A 77 8.91 -0.23 19.81
CA VAL A 77 8.61 -1.60 20.26
C VAL A 77 8.69 -1.62 21.77
N SER A 78 7.70 -2.23 22.43
CA SER A 78 7.73 -2.40 23.88
C SER A 78 8.88 -3.30 24.33
N PRO A 79 9.37 -3.17 25.57
CA PRO A 79 10.50 -3.97 26.07
C PRO A 79 10.26 -5.49 26.00
N ASP A 80 9.01 -5.93 26.10
CA ASP A 80 8.60 -7.34 25.99
C ASP A 80 8.42 -7.83 24.54
N GLY A 81 8.65 -6.96 23.56
CA GLY A 81 8.57 -7.29 22.13
C GLY A 81 7.16 -7.57 21.61
N LYS A 82 6.12 -7.13 22.32
CA LYS A 82 4.72 -7.46 21.96
C LYS A 82 3.93 -6.29 21.40
N VAL A 83 4.29 -5.05 21.71
CA VAL A 83 3.55 -3.87 21.29
C VAL A 83 4.38 -3.05 20.32
N PHE A 84 3.85 -2.84 19.13
CA PHE A 84 4.45 -2.03 18.07
C PHE A 84 3.57 -0.81 17.83
N THR A 85 4.14 0.38 17.96
CA THR A 85 3.42 1.64 17.69
C THR A 85 4.07 2.34 16.52
N PHE A 86 3.33 2.49 15.43
CA PHE A 86 3.79 3.08 14.18
C PHE A 86 3.28 4.50 14.02
N LYS A 87 4.15 5.41 13.61
CA LYS A 87 3.80 6.78 13.18
C LYS A 87 3.74 6.81 11.67
N LEU A 88 2.56 7.10 11.11
CA LEU A 88 2.34 7.13 9.66
C LEU A 88 2.78 8.46 9.04
N ARG A 89 3.33 8.39 7.83
CA ARG A 89 3.65 9.56 7.02
C ARG A 89 2.39 10.35 6.72
N LYS A 90 2.50 11.68 6.76
CA LYS A 90 1.45 12.60 6.30
C LYS A 90 1.62 12.88 4.81
N GLY A 91 0.55 13.34 4.16
CA GLY A 91 0.59 13.74 2.74
C GLY A 91 0.59 12.56 1.75
N VAL A 92 0.50 11.31 2.19
CA VAL A 92 0.43 10.15 1.31
C VAL A 92 -0.98 10.04 0.73
N LYS A 93 -1.06 9.96 -0.60
CA LYS A 93 -2.34 9.90 -1.33
C LYS A 93 -2.48 8.57 -2.04
N PHE A 94 -3.70 8.03 -2.03
CA PHE A 94 -4.05 6.93 -2.92
C PHE A 94 -4.22 7.40 -4.36
N HIS A 95 -4.10 6.47 -5.31
CA HIS A 95 -4.35 6.71 -6.72
C HIS A 95 -5.80 7.15 -6.94
N SER A 96 -6.03 7.96 -7.97
CA SER A 96 -7.35 8.42 -8.38
C SER A 96 -7.67 7.96 -9.79
N GLY A 97 -8.98 7.89 -10.13
CA GLY A 97 -9.45 7.57 -11.48
C GLY A 97 -9.90 6.13 -11.65
N VAL A 98 -9.42 5.20 -10.83
CA VAL A 98 -9.84 3.79 -10.85
C VAL A 98 -11.33 3.70 -10.50
N ASN A 99 -12.14 3.12 -11.37
CA ASN A 99 -13.61 3.05 -11.20
C ASN A 99 -14.26 4.40 -10.85
N GLY A 100 -13.67 5.52 -11.25
CA GLY A 100 -14.13 6.85 -10.88
C GLY A 100 -13.80 7.26 -9.44
N PHE A 101 -13.00 6.47 -8.71
CA PHE A 101 -12.58 6.79 -7.35
C PHE A 101 -11.76 8.08 -7.30
N LYS A 102 -12.13 8.94 -6.38
CA LYS A 102 -11.40 10.16 -6.05
C LYS A 102 -11.21 10.19 -4.55
N PRO A 103 -9.98 9.92 -4.06
CA PRO A 103 -9.72 9.98 -2.63
C PRO A 103 -10.11 11.33 -2.05
N SER A 104 -10.90 11.35 -0.99
CA SER A 104 -11.29 12.58 -0.28
C SER A 104 -10.31 12.94 0.82
N ARG A 105 -9.44 12.02 1.18
CA ARG A 105 -8.43 12.14 2.25
C ARG A 105 -7.10 11.50 1.87
N GLU A 106 -6.07 11.80 2.61
CA GLU A 106 -4.80 11.07 2.59
C GLU A 106 -4.91 9.73 3.32
N LEU A 107 -3.91 8.85 3.13
CA LEU A 107 -3.74 7.62 3.89
C LEU A 107 -3.73 7.90 5.37
N ASN A 108 -4.47 7.10 6.12
CA ASN A 108 -4.50 7.17 7.56
C ASN A 108 -4.56 5.78 8.23
N ALA A 109 -4.71 5.77 9.56
CA ALA A 109 -4.75 4.54 10.35
C ALA A 109 -5.93 3.61 10.00
N ASP A 110 -7.04 4.13 9.47
CA ASP A 110 -8.19 3.30 9.07
C ASP A 110 -7.81 2.36 7.91
N ASP A 111 -6.95 2.82 6.99
CA ASP A 111 -6.49 2.03 5.85
C ASP A 111 -5.59 0.88 6.32
N VAL A 112 -4.76 1.12 7.32
CA VAL A 112 -3.91 0.08 7.92
C VAL A 112 -4.76 -0.95 8.65
N VAL A 113 -5.67 -0.51 9.51
CA VAL A 113 -6.60 -1.41 10.23
C VAL A 113 -7.39 -2.26 9.24
N PHE A 114 -8.01 -1.64 8.23
CA PHE A 114 -8.75 -2.32 7.17
C PHE A 114 -7.91 -3.41 6.48
N SER A 115 -6.67 -3.08 6.09
CA SER A 115 -5.81 -3.96 5.29
C SER A 115 -5.41 -5.24 6.05
N PHE A 116 -5.19 -5.13 7.35
CA PHE A 116 -4.85 -6.29 8.16
C PHE A 116 -6.09 -7.03 8.68
N GLU A 117 -7.15 -6.33 9.08
CA GLU A 117 -8.36 -6.97 9.60
C GLU A 117 -9.06 -7.82 8.53
N ARG A 118 -9.05 -7.41 7.25
CA ARG A 118 -9.62 -8.23 6.18
C ARG A 118 -8.89 -9.57 6.00
N GLN A 119 -7.60 -9.65 6.34
CA GLN A 119 -6.81 -10.87 6.28
C GLN A 119 -6.95 -11.72 7.55
N TRP A 120 -7.30 -11.08 8.66
CA TRP A 120 -7.30 -11.69 9.99
C TRP A 120 -8.69 -12.11 10.48
N LYS A 121 -9.69 -11.24 10.31
CA LYS A 121 -11.03 -11.43 10.88
C LYS A 121 -11.97 -12.06 9.86
N ALA A 122 -12.42 -13.29 10.12
CA ALA A 122 -13.28 -14.04 9.19
C ALA A 122 -14.66 -13.38 8.96
N ASP A 123 -15.11 -12.53 9.87
CA ASP A 123 -16.35 -11.75 9.80
C ASP A 123 -16.19 -10.38 9.14
N HIS A 124 -14.95 -9.98 8.80
CA HIS A 124 -14.72 -8.73 8.11
C HIS A 124 -15.41 -8.73 6.74
N PRO A 125 -16.10 -7.63 6.35
CA PRO A 125 -16.91 -7.56 5.11
C PRO A 125 -16.16 -7.88 3.82
N TYR A 126 -14.83 -7.77 3.84
CA TYR A 126 -13.93 -8.03 2.72
C TYR A 126 -13.08 -9.31 2.89
N ALA A 127 -13.25 -10.06 3.98
CA ALA A 127 -12.44 -11.24 4.25
C ALA A 127 -12.55 -12.32 3.15
N LYS A 128 -13.74 -12.46 2.55
CA LYS A 128 -14.04 -13.51 1.56
C LYS A 128 -14.09 -13.01 0.11
N VAL A 129 -13.83 -11.74 -0.11
CA VAL A 129 -13.75 -11.20 -1.47
C VAL A 129 -12.59 -11.88 -2.20
N SER A 130 -12.80 -12.23 -3.47
CA SER A 130 -11.83 -12.95 -4.32
C SER A 130 -11.31 -14.27 -3.72
N GLY A 131 -12.17 -14.95 -2.94
CA GLY A 131 -11.87 -16.25 -2.32
C GLY A 131 -11.33 -16.16 -0.90
N GLY A 132 -10.76 -15.03 -0.47
CA GLY A 132 -10.34 -14.78 0.91
C GLY A 132 -9.27 -15.75 1.44
N LYS A 133 -8.34 -16.13 0.58
CA LYS A 133 -7.24 -17.02 0.94
C LYS A 133 -5.97 -16.20 1.09
N TYR A 134 -5.49 -16.05 2.33
CA TYR A 134 -4.35 -15.20 2.68
C TYR A 134 -3.18 -16.08 3.17
N ASP A 135 -2.60 -16.85 2.22
CA ASP A 135 -1.62 -17.89 2.54
C ASP A 135 -0.38 -17.31 3.24
N TYR A 136 0.24 -16.24 2.73
CA TYR A 136 1.40 -15.63 3.38
C TYR A 136 1.09 -15.06 4.77
N PHE A 137 -0.06 -14.46 4.96
CA PHE A 137 -0.48 -13.95 6.26
C PHE A 137 -0.60 -15.09 7.28
N ALA A 138 -1.16 -16.23 6.85
CA ALA A 138 -1.30 -17.44 7.68
C ALA A 138 0.06 -18.11 7.93
N ASP A 139 0.89 -18.28 6.90
CA ASP A 139 2.19 -18.95 6.98
C ASP A 139 3.19 -18.19 7.87
N MET A 140 3.06 -16.85 7.94
CA MET A 140 3.83 -16.03 8.88
C MET A 140 3.32 -16.13 10.33
N GLY A 141 2.28 -16.92 10.59
CA GLY A 141 1.71 -17.14 11.93
C GLY A 141 0.94 -15.93 12.48
N LEU A 142 0.64 -14.93 11.65
CA LEU A 142 0.00 -13.69 12.10
C LEU A 142 -1.41 -13.89 12.69
N PRO A 143 -2.27 -14.81 12.21
CA PRO A 143 -3.57 -15.07 12.84
C PRO A 143 -3.47 -15.49 14.30
N ASP A 144 -2.43 -16.26 14.65
CA ASP A 144 -2.20 -16.74 16.00
C ASP A 144 -1.47 -15.72 16.88
N ASP A 145 -0.58 -14.93 16.28
CA ASP A 145 0.25 -13.96 17.00
C ASP A 145 -0.52 -12.67 17.31
N LEU A 146 -1.40 -12.20 16.42
CA LEU A 146 -2.12 -10.95 16.61
C LEU A 146 -3.11 -11.02 17.76
N GLN A 147 -3.08 -9.99 18.61
CA GLN A 147 -4.07 -9.73 19.65
C GLN A 147 -4.98 -8.56 19.27
N SER A 148 -4.41 -7.46 18.81
CA SER A 148 -5.17 -6.30 18.32
C SER A 148 -4.40 -5.48 17.30
N ILE A 149 -5.14 -4.77 16.43
CA ILE A 149 -4.65 -3.71 15.57
C ILE A 149 -5.57 -2.52 15.79
N GLU A 150 -5.02 -1.41 16.28
CA GLU A 150 -5.81 -0.30 16.80
C GLU A 150 -5.34 1.03 16.19
N LYS A 151 -6.29 1.79 15.71
CA LYS A 151 -6.10 3.21 15.42
C LYS A 151 -6.05 3.97 16.74
N ILE A 152 -4.92 4.60 17.04
CA ILE A 152 -4.78 5.49 18.20
C ILE A 152 -5.19 6.92 17.83
N ASP A 153 -4.71 7.38 16.70
CA ASP A 153 -5.10 8.64 16.07
C ASP A 153 -5.01 8.49 14.53
N PRO A 154 -5.36 9.48 13.70
CA PRO A 154 -5.30 9.32 12.24
C PRO A 154 -3.93 8.91 11.69
N HIS A 155 -2.84 9.20 12.38
CA HIS A 155 -1.48 8.89 11.95
C HIS A 155 -0.71 7.99 12.91
N THR A 156 -1.41 7.30 13.82
CA THR A 156 -0.79 6.36 14.75
C THR A 156 -1.56 5.06 14.81
N VAL A 157 -0.86 3.96 14.51
CA VAL A 157 -1.39 2.59 14.61
C VAL A 157 -0.61 1.84 15.68
N LYS A 158 -1.34 1.08 16.51
CA LYS A 158 -0.77 0.16 17.49
C LYS A 158 -1.13 -1.27 17.13
N ILE A 159 -0.12 -2.12 17.00
CA ILE A 159 -0.26 -3.56 16.83
C ILE A 159 0.19 -4.24 18.10
N THR A 160 -0.68 -5.06 18.69
CA THR A 160 -0.38 -5.85 19.89
C THR A 160 -0.36 -7.33 19.54
N LEU A 161 0.65 -8.03 20.00
CA LEU A 161 0.84 -9.46 19.82
C LEU A 161 0.60 -10.21 21.14
N LYS A 162 0.10 -11.43 21.05
CA LYS A 162 -0.05 -12.35 22.19
C LYS A 162 1.30 -12.81 22.73
N ARG A 163 2.30 -12.94 21.85
CA ARG A 163 3.69 -13.35 22.16
C ARG A 163 4.67 -12.46 21.40
N ALA A 164 5.90 -12.34 21.90
CA ALA A 164 6.96 -11.61 21.22
C ALA A 164 7.27 -12.25 19.87
N ASN A 165 7.40 -11.41 18.82
CA ASN A 165 7.78 -11.87 17.49
C ASN A 165 8.88 -10.94 16.95
N VAL A 166 10.11 -11.45 16.93
CA VAL A 166 11.30 -10.69 16.49
C VAL A 166 11.31 -10.40 14.99
N THR A 167 10.54 -11.16 14.19
CA THR A 167 10.44 -10.99 12.75
C THR A 167 9.28 -10.07 12.33
N MET A 168 8.50 -9.56 13.28
CA MET A 168 7.28 -8.80 12.98
C MET A 168 7.53 -7.61 12.02
N LEU A 169 8.60 -6.85 12.23
CA LEU A 169 8.92 -5.72 11.34
C LEU A 169 9.30 -6.18 9.93
N ALA A 170 9.98 -7.32 9.80
CA ALA A 170 10.30 -7.91 8.50
C ALA A 170 9.04 -8.49 7.82
N ASN A 171 8.13 -9.11 8.57
CA ASN A 171 6.85 -9.58 8.04
C ASN A 171 6.01 -8.41 7.49
N LEU A 172 6.03 -7.26 8.16
CA LEU A 172 5.36 -6.05 7.70
C LEU A 172 6.02 -5.37 6.48
N ALA A 173 7.23 -5.79 6.10
CA ALA A 173 7.93 -5.38 4.89
C ALA A 173 7.66 -6.31 3.69
N MET A 174 7.01 -7.45 3.91
CA MET A 174 6.65 -8.39 2.83
C MET A 174 5.41 -7.91 2.05
N ASP A 175 5.29 -8.36 0.81
CA ASP A 175 4.28 -7.84 -0.13
C ASP A 175 2.84 -8.08 0.32
N PHE A 176 2.54 -9.17 1.00
CA PHE A 176 1.20 -9.44 1.55
C PHE A 176 0.73 -8.38 2.57
N ALA A 177 1.66 -7.66 3.20
CA ALA A 177 1.37 -6.60 4.17
C ALA A 177 1.11 -5.22 3.53
N SER A 178 0.82 -5.18 2.24
CA SER A 178 0.48 -3.97 1.49
C SER A 178 -0.77 -3.29 2.03
N ILE A 179 -0.75 -1.95 2.04
CA ILE A 179 -1.85 -1.15 2.57
C ILE A 179 -2.79 -0.73 1.44
N HIS A 180 -4.07 -1.00 1.63
CA HIS A 180 -5.16 -0.71 0.70
C HIS A 180 -6.05 0.41 1.21
N SER A 181 -6.76 1.09 0.31
CA SER A 181 -7.69 2.16 0.67
C SER A 181 -9.00 1.62 1.23
N ALA A 182 -9.27 1.89 2.50
CA ALA A 182 -10.57 1.62 3.12
C ALA A 182 -11.69 2.46 2.47
N GLU A 183 -11.37 3.71 2.06
CA GLU A 183 -12.32 4.59 1.38
C GLU A 183 -12.74 4.05 0.00
N TYR A 184 -11.81 3.45 -0.75
CA TYR A 184 -12.13 2.78 -2.01
C TYR A 184 -13.03 1.55 -1.76
N ALA A 185 -12.70 0.76 -0.75
CA ALA A 185 -13.54 -0.36 -0.33
C ALA A 185 -14.96 0.09 0.01
N ASP A 186 -15.12 1.14 0.81
CA ASP A 186 -16.42 1.71 1.16
C ASP A 186 -17.21 2.18 -0.07
N MET A 187 -16.54 2.81 -1.03
CA MET A 187 -17.16 3.22 -2.28
C MET A 187 -17.71 2.02 -3.06
N LEU A 188 -16.90 0.97 -3.21
CA LEU A 188 -17.31 -0.26 -3.89
C LEU A 188 -18.45 -0.99 -3.15
N ALA A 189 -18.41 -1.02 -1.82
CA ALA A 189 -19.48 -1.60 -1.02
C ALA A 189 -20.81 -0.89 -1.24
N LYS A 190 -20.82 0.44 -1.22
CA LYS A 190 -22.01 1.28 -1.50
C LYS A 190 -22.54 1.08 -2.92
N ALA A 191 -21.65 0.80 -3.87
CA ALA A 191 -22.01 0.51 -5.26
C ALA A 191 -22.39 -0.95 -5.52
N ASN A 192 -22.37 -1.82 -4.50
CA ASN A 192 -22.59 -3.28 -4.62
C ASN A 192 -21.57 -3.98 -5.53
N LYS A 193 -20.31 -3.51 -5.52
CA LYS A 193 -19.21 -3.95 -6.41
C LYS A 193 -17.98 -4.44 -5.64
N LYS A 194 -18.15 -5.03 -4.45
CA LYS A 194 -17.04 -5.46 -3.59
C LYS A 194 -16.02 -6.33 -4.32
N GLU A 195 -16.48 -7.18 -5.25
CA GLU A 195 -15.65 -8.10 -6.04
C GLU A 195 -14.59 -7.39 -6.90
N GLN A 196 -14.82 -6.11 -7.22
CA GLN A 196 -13.86 -5.33 -8.01
C GLN A 196 -12.66 -4.85 -7.19
N PHE A 197 -12.70 -4.97 -5.87
CA PHE A 197 -11.65 -4.47 -4.98
C PHE A 197 -10.27 -5.08 -5.28
N ASP A 198 -10.23 -6.38 -5.54
CA ASP A 198 -9.00 -7.13 -5.83
C ASP A 198 -8.71 -7.28 -7.32
N GLN A 199 -9.64 -6.85 -8.19
CA GLN A 199 -9.49 -6.96 -9.65
C GLN A 199 -8.89 -5.68 -10.25
N ILE A 200 -9.14 -4.54 -9.63
CA ILE A 200 -8.75 -3.22 -10.13
C ILE A 200 -8.14 -2.45 -8.96
N PRO A 201 -6.83 -2.53 -8.78
CA PRO A 201 -6.09 -1.92 -7.67
C PRO A 201 -6.00 -0.40 -7.76
#